data_242fe565a7d5ef017d18bde5bce990c6
#
_entry.id   242fe565a7d5ef017d18bde5bce990c6
#
_cell.length_a   1.000
_cell.length_b   1.000
_cell.length_c   1.000
_cell.angle_alpha   90.00
_cell.angle_beta   90.00
_cell.angle_gamma   90.00
#
_symmetry.space_group_name_H-M   'P 1'
#
loop_
_entity.id
_entity.type
_entity.pdbx_description
1 polymer ?
#
loop_
_entity_poly.entity_id
_entity_poly.type
_entity_poly.pdbx_seq_one_letter_code
_entity_poly.pdbx_strand_id
1 'polypeptide(L)'
;AFNNTKEDIVVSSVNEVFSTQEDKLYPEYLCMFFNRTEFDRYARFHSWGSARETFTWNDLIEVKIPIPDIAIQKSIAEMYTVYNKRKKINEQLKAQIKNICPILIRGSLEDGGEPNGEPA
;
A
#
# COMPACT_ATOMS: atom_id res chain seq x y z
N ALA A 1 -7.22 4.24 7.06
CA ALA A 1 -6.40 3.08 7.47
C ALA A 1 -7.30 2.05 8.15
N PHE A 2 -6.93 0.80 8.12
CA PHE A 2 -7.63 -0.30 8.77
C PHE A 2 -6.76 -0.82 9.93
N ASN A 3 -7.35 -0.89 11.14
CA ASN A 3 -6.66 -1.49 12.28
C ASN A 3 -6.91 -3.01 12.28
N ASN A 4 -5.91 -3.77 11.89
CA ASN A 4 -5.91 -5.24 11.93
C ASN A 4 -5.13 -5.78 13.13
N THR A 5 -4.74 -4.94 14.07
CA THR A 5 -4.09 -5.33 15.32
C THR A 5 -5.14 -5.50 16.42
N LYS A 6 -4.76 -6.21 17.48
CA LYS A 6 -5.59 -6.33 18.69
C LYS A 6 -5.35 -5.19 19.69
N GLU A 7 -4.53 -4.22 19.30
CA GLU A 7 -4.15 -3.10 20.14
C GLU A 7 -5.03 -1.89 19.86
N ASP A 8 -5.32 -1.12 20.88
CA ASP A 8 -6.01 0.15 20.76
C ASP A 8 -5.11 1.18 20.10
N ILE A 9 -5.64 1.86 19.09
CA ILE A 9 -4.92 2.90 18.37
C ILE A 9 -5.55 4.25 18.69
N VAL A 10 -4.71 5.20 19.11
CA VAL A 10 -5.12 6.59 19.31
C VAL A 10 -5.01 7.33 17.98
N VAL A 11 -6.09 7.96 17.57
CA VAL A 11 -6.15 8.81 16.38
C VAL A 11 -6.54 10.23 16.76
N SER A 12 -6.18 11.21 15.92
CA SER A 12 -6.57 12.58 16.15
C SER A 12 -8.06 12.80 15.90
N SER A 13 -8.63 13.83 16.50
CA SER A 13 -10.06 14.18 16.41
C SER A 13 -10.54 14.53 14.99
N VAL A 14 -9.63 14.73 14.05
CA VAL A 14 -9.95 14.95 12.62
C VAL A 14 -10.25 13.65 11.87
N ASN A 15 -10.00 12.48 12.48
CA ASN A 15 -10.25 11.20 11.86
C ASN A 15 -11.57 10.62 12.35
N GLU A 16 -12.38 10.17 11.42
CA GLU A 16 -13.59 9.42 11.73
C GLU A 16 -13.24 7.95 11.95
N VAL A 17 -13.73 7.39 13.03
CA VAL A 17 -13.53 5.97 13.38
C VAL A 17 -14.86 5.26 13.33
N PHE A 18 -14.93 4.21 12.55
CA PHE A 18 -16.14 3.41 12.40
C PHE A 18 -15.82 1.91 12.24
N SER A 19 -16.78 1.08 12.50
CA SER A 19 -16.73 -0.36 12.26
C SER A 19 -17.75 -0.76 11.19
N THR A 20 -17.51 -1.89 10.55
CA THR A 20 -18.43 -2.48 9.58
C THR A 20 -19.25 -3.59 10.22
N GLN A 21 -20.41 -3.89 9.66
CA GLN A 21 -21.14 -5.13 9.95
C GLN A 21 -20.45 -6.26 9.16
N GLU A 22 -19.62 -7.05 9.83
CA GLU A 22 -18.73 -8.04 9.19
C GLU A 22 -19.46 -9.17 8.46
N ASP A 23 -20.72 -9.40 8.78
CA ASP A 23 -21.61 -10.33 8.07
C ASP A 23 -22.04 -9.83 6.68
N LYS A 24 -21.96 -8.52 6.45
CA LYS A 24 -22.35 -7.86 5.18
C LYS A 24 -21.20 -7.24 4.44
N LEU A 25 -20.29 -6.59 5.18
CA LEU A 25 -19.18 -5.84 4.60
C LEU A 25 -17.87 -6.17 5.30
N TYR A 26 -17.00 -6.88 4.59
CA TYR A 26 -15.70 -7.28 5.09
C TYR A 26 -14.75 -6.06 5.19
N PRO A 27 -14.15 -5.79 6.37
CA PRO A 27 -13.38 -4.56 6.59
C PRO A 27 -12.21 -4.37 5.64
N GLU A 28 -11.47 -5.44 5.33
CA GLU A 28 -10.33 -5.38 4.40
C GLU A 28 -10.78 -5.09 2.96
N TYR A 29 -11.95 -5.58 2.56
CA TYR A 29 -12.53 -5.26 1.27
C TYR A 29 -12.84 -3.77 1.16
N LEU A 30 -13.44 -3.20 2.22
CA LEU A 30 -13.71 -1.77 2.28
C LEU A 30 -12.43 -0.94 2.25
N CYS A 31 -11.42 -1.35 3.00
CA CYS A 31 -10.10 -0.71 2.99
C CYS A 31 -9.48 -0.72 1.59
N MET A 32 -9.55 -1.86 0.90
CA MET A 32 -9.11 -1.96 -0.49
C MET A 32 -9.86 -0.99 -1.40
N PHE A 33 -11.19 -0.90 -1.24
CA PHE A 33 -12.01 0.02 -2.04
C PHE A 33 -11.58 1.48 -1.87
N PHE A 34 -11.32 1.90 -0.63
CA PHE A 34 -10.87 3.27 -0.33
C PHE A 34 -9.42 3.57 -0.81
N ASN A 35 -8.60 2.55 -1.02
CA ASN A 35 -7.26 2.72 -1.56
C ASN A 35 -7.19 2.78 -3.10
N ARG A 36 -8.33 2.81 -3.78
CA ARG A 36 -8.38 2.92 -5.24
C ARG A 36 -8.20 4.37 -5.69
N THR A 37 -7.57 4.54 -6.82
CA THR A 37 -7.38 5.87 -7.44
C THR A 37 -8.70 6.56 -7.77
N GLU A 38 -9.74 5.79 -8.12
CA GLU A 38 -11.07 6.29 -8.41
C GLU A 38 -11.72 6.89 -7.16
N PHE A 39 -11.53 6.25 -6.01
CA PHE A 39 -12.01 6.78 -4.74
C PHE A 39 -11.27 8.07 -4.34
N ASP A 40 -9.94 8.11 -4.54
CA ASP A 40 -9.15 9.32 -4.29
C ASP A 40 -9.65 10.51 -5.14
N ARG A 41 -9.96 10.28 -6.42
CA ARG A 41 -10.55 11.31 -7.28
C ARG A 41 -11.93 11.73 -6.81
N TYR A 42 -12.78 10.78 -6.41
CA TYR A 42 -14.11 11.05 -5.87
C TYR A 42 -14.02 11.89 -4.60
N ALA A 43 -13.17 11.50 -3.65
CA ALA A 43 -12.98 12.21 -2.40
C ALA A 43 -12.48 13.64 -2.64
N ARG A 44 -11.52 13.87 -3.54
CA ARG A 44 -11.05 15.20 -3.92
C ARG A 44 -12.16 16.05 -4.54
N PHE A 45 -12.97 15.48 -5.41
CA PHE A 45 -14.08 16.20 -6.05
C PHE A 45 -15.15 16.64 -5.05
N HIS A 46 -15.40 15.84 -4.01
CA HIS A 46 -16.37 16.12 -2.95
C HIS A 46 -15.77 16.77 -1.70
N SER A 47 -14.49 17.11 -1.72
CA SER A 47 -13.83 17.84 -0.63
C SER A 47 -14.02 19.34 -0.79
N TRP A 48 -14.26 20.00 0.33
CA TRP A 48 -14.53 21.45 0.37
C TRP A 48 -13.52 22.15 1.29
N GLY A 49 -13.11 23.33 0.92
CA GLY A 49 -12.23 24.16 1.72
C GLY A 49 -11.15 24.86 0.90
N SER A 50 -10.81 26.08 1.28
CA SER A 50 -9.80 26.90 0.56
C SER A 50 -8.36 26.66 1.06
N ALA A 51 -8.19 26.36 2.35
CA ALA A 51 -6.88 26.16 2.98
C ALA A 51 -6.61 24.68 3.37
N ARG A 52 -7.67 23.95 3.68
CA ARG A 52 -7.66 22.51 3.92
C ARG A 52 -8.93 21.91 3.30
N GLU A 53 -8.74 21.06 2.34
CA GLU A 53 -9.84 20.28 1.79
C GLU A 53 -10.27 19.23 2.82
N THR A 54 -11.56 19.20 3.13
CA THR A 54 -12.14 18.26 4.10
C THR A 54 -13.17 17.41 3.39
N PHE A 55 -13.02 16.10 3.50
CA PHE A 55 -14.01 15.10 3.12
C PHE A 55 -14.71 14.65 4.39
N THR A 56 -16.00 14.96 4.49
CA THR A 56 -16.77 14.77 5.72
C THR A 56 -17.38 13.36 5.80
N TRP A 57 -17.87 13.01 6.99
CA TRP A 57 -18.67 11.78 7.18
C TRP A 57 -19.91 11.78 6.28
N ASN A 58 -20.59 12.92 6.12
CA ASN A 58 -21.75 13.02 5.26
C ASN A 58 -21.41 12.75 3.79
N ASP A 59 -20.26 13.19 3.32
CA ASP A 59 -19.78 12.87 1.97
C ASP A 59 -19.47 11.37 1.82
N LEU A 60 -18.95 10.75 2.89
CA LEU A 60 -18.61 9.32 2.90
C LEU A 60 -19.86 8.43 2.81
N ILE A 61 -20.95 8.76 3.52
CA ILE A 61 -22.19 7.95 3.50
C ILE A 61 -22.90 7.98 2.14
N GLU A 62 -22.66 8.99 1.31
CA GLU A 62 -23.19 9.06 -0.04
C GLU A 62 -22.45 8.18 -1.06
N VAL A 63 -21.31 7.63 -0.67
CA VAL A 63 -20.50 6.76 -1.53
C VAL A 63 -21.20 5.43 -1.77
N LYS A 64 -21.47 5.13 -3.03
CA LYS A 64 -22.05 3.84 -3.44
C LYS A 64 -20.95 2.81 -3.62
N ILE A 65 -20.94 1.81 -2.76
CA ILE A 65 -19.97 0.72 -2.78
C ILE A 65 -20.66 -0.55 -3.26
N PRO A 66 -20.13 -1.26 -4.27
CA PRO A 66 -20.65 -2.57 -4.65
C PRO A 66 -20.35 -3.57 -3.52
N ILE A 67 -21.37 -4.26 -3.06
CA ILE A 67 -21.27 -5.25 -1.97
C ILE A 67 -21.63 -6.64 -2.52
N PRO A 68 -20.67 -7.40 -3.07
CA PRO A 68 -20.89 -8.79 -3.45
C PRO A 68 -21.01 -9.70 -2.21
N ASP A 69 -21.26 -10.98 -2.42
CA ASP A 69 -21.28 -11.96 -1.33
C ASP A 69 -19.99 -11.91 -0.50
N ILE A 70 -20.12 -12.15 0.79
CA ILE A 70 -19.01 -12.08 1.75
C ILE A 70 -17.82 -12.99 1.37
N ALA A 71 -18.10 -14.14 0.76
CA ALA A 71 -17.04 -15.05 0.27
C ALA A 71 -16.23 -14.41 -0.87
N ILE A 72 -16.90 -13.69 -1.76
CA ILE A 72 -16.25 -12.96 -2.86
C ILE A 72 -15.44 -11.78 -2.30
N GLN A 73 -15.99 -11.04 -1.34
CA GLN A 73 -15.27 -9.94 -0.68
C GLN A 73 -13.97 -10.42 -0.03
N LYS A 74 -14.01 -11.54 0.70
CA LYS A 74 -12.83 -12.14 1.33
C LYS A 74 -11.78 -12.55 0.30
N SER A 75 -12.21 -13.23 -0.77
CA SER A 75 -11.29 -13.64 -1.84
C SER A 75 -10.59 -12.45 -2.51
N ILE A 76 -11.32 -11.37 -2.76
CA ILE A 76 -10.77 -10.14 -3.34
C ILE A 76 -9.77 -9.49 -2.36
N ALA A 77 -10.12 -9.41 -1.08
CA ALA A 77 -9.25 -8.84 -0.04
C ALA A 77 -7.95 -9.63 0.14
N GLU A 78 -8.02 -10.98 0.07
CA GLU A 78 -6.84 -11.84 0.10
C GLU A 78 -5.91 -11.57 -1.09
N MET A 79 -6.46 -11.51 -2.30
CA MET A 79 -5.68 -11.19 -3.51
C MET A 79 -4.99 -9.83 -3.38
N TYR A 80 -5.69 -8.82 -2.88
CA TYR A 80 -5.13 -7.49 -2.66
C TYR A 80 -4.01 -7.50 -1.61
N THR A 81 -4.19 -8.26 -0.53
CA THR A 81 -3.16 -8.43 0.51
C THR A 81 -1.89 -9.08 -0.06
N VAL A 82 -2.05 -10.14 -0.86
CA VAL A 82 -0.92 -10.81 -1.52
C VAL A 82 -0.23 -9.87 -2.51
N TYR A 83 -0.98 -9.11 -3.27
CA TYR A 83 -0.43 -8.10 -4.19
C TYR A 83 0.45 -7.08 -3.45
N ASN A 84 -0.05 -6.52 -2.36
CA ASN A 84 0.69 -5.53 -1.56
C ASN A 84 1.96 -6.13 -0.92
N LYS A 85 1.88 -7.37 -0.42
CA LYS A 85 3.08 -8.08 0.09
C LYS A 85 4.14 -8.27 -0.99
N ARG A 86 3.74 -8.71 -2.19
CA ARG A 86 4.66 -8.88 -3.33
C ARG A 86 5.27 -7.55 -3.78
N LYS A 87 4.47 -6.50 -3.83
CA LYS A 87 4.96 -5.15 -4.16
C LYS A 87 6.02 -4.70 -3.17
N LYS A 88 5.77 -4.83 -1.87
CA LYS A 88 6.74 -4.49 -0.81
C LYS A 88 8.04 -5.28 -0.93
N ILE A 89 7.95 -6.59 -1.15
CA ILE A 89 9.13 -7.46 -1.36
C ILE A 89 9.91 -6.99 -2.60
N ASN A 90 9.24 -6.69 -3.70
CA ASN A 90 9.88 -6.21 -4.92
C ASN A 90 10.62 -4.87 -4.69
N GLU A 91 10.03 -3.95 -3.94
CA GLU A 91 10.67 -2.68 -3.58
C GLU A 91 11.91 -2.90 -2.71
N GLN A 92 11.83 -3.81 -1.74
CA GLN A 92 12.98 -4.19 -0.89
C GLN A 92 14.11 -4.82 -1.72
N LEU A 93 13.78 -5.76 -2.63
CA LEU A 93 14.76 -6.38 -3.51
C LEU A 93 15.43 -5.36 -4.43
N LYS A 94 14.66 -4.45 -5.02
CA LYS A 94 15.22 -3.36 -5.84
C LYS A 94 16.19 -2.48 -5.05
N ALA A 95 15.87 -2.16 -3.80
CA ALA A 95 16.75 -1.39 -2.93
C ALA A 95 18.05 -2.16 -2.62
N GLN A 96 17.97 -3.46 -2.33
CA GLN A 96 19.12 -4.31 -2.09
C GLN A 96 20.02 -4.42 -3.32
N ILE A 97 19.46 -4.69 -4.49
CA ILE A 97 20.20 -4.73 -5.75
C ILE A 97 20.93 -3.43 -6.01
N LYS A 98 20.24 -2.29 -5.84
CA LYS A 98 20.86 -0.96 -6.01
C LYS A 98 22.08 -0.76 -5.12
N ASN A 99 22.07 -1.31 -3.91
CA ASN A 99 23.18 -1.18 -2.98
C ASN A 99 24.33 -2.16 -3.27
N ILE A 100 24.03 -3.36 -3.78
CA ILE A 100 25.01 -4.43 -4.01
C ILE A 100 25.70 -4.30 -5.37
N CYS A 101 24.98 -3.90 -6.42
CA CYS A 101 25.53 -3.80 -7.78
C CYS A 101 26.83 -2.98 -7.89
N PRO A 102 26.98 -1.80 -7.26
CA PRO A 102 28.22 -1.04 -7.31
C PRO A 102 29.41 -1.79 -6.68
N ILE A 103 29.14 -2.54 -5.61
CA ILE A 103 30.15 -3.31 -4.89
C ILE A 103 30.62 -4.50 -5.75
N LEU A 104 29.69 -5.22 -6.36
CA LEU A 104 29.99 -6.35 -7.24
C LEU A 104 30.76 -5.93 -8.47
N ILE A 105 30.41 -4.80 -9.08
CA ILE A 105 31.11 -4.26 -10.27
C ILE A 105 32.55 -3.86 -9.87
N ARG A 106 32.74 -3.20 -8.74
CA ARG A 106 34.08 -2.84 -8.25
C ARG A 106 34.92 -4.07 -7.98
N GLY A 107 34.39 -5.07 -7.27
CA GLY A 107 35.10 -6.32 -6.98
C GLY A 107 35.52 -7.07 -8.24
N SER A 108 34.65 -7.16 -9.25
CA SER A 108 35.00 -7.83 -10.51
C SER A 108 36.05 -7.05 -11.36
N LEU A 109 36.17 -5.75 -11.18
CA LEU A 109 37.23 -4.94 -11.81
C LEU A 109 38.58 -5.09 -11.09
N GLU A 110 38.55 -5.28 -9.76
CA GLU A 110 39.77 -5.50 -8.97
C GLU A 110 40.35 -6.91 -9.18
N ASP A 111 39.50 -7.94 -9.26
CA ASP A 111 39.91 -9.32 -9.55
C ASP A 111 40.37 -9.55 -11.01
N GLY A 112 39.95 -8.69 -11.93
CA GLY A 112 40.37 -8.76 -13.35
C GLY A 112 41.72 -8.10 -13.67
N GLY A 113 42.39 -7.55 -12.68
CA GLY A 113 43.59 -6.73 -12.84
C GLY A 113 44.91 -7.38 -12.46
N GLU A 114 45.14 -8.69 -12.68
CA GLU A 114 46.53 -9.20 -12.74
C GLU A 114 47.06 -9.05 -14.18
N PRO A 115 47.98 -8.14 -14.40
CA PRO A 115 48.77 -8.23 -15.64
C PRO A 115 49.71 -9.42 -15.50
N ASN A 116 49.55 -10.45 -16.31
CA ASN A 116 50.57 -11.45 -16.53
C ASN A 116 51.86 -10.73 -16.89
N GLY A 117 52.74 -10.56 -15.88
CA GLY A 117 54.12 -10.19 -16.10
C GLY A 117 54.80 -11.33 -16.79
N GLU A 118 55.04 -11.21 -18.10
CA GLU A 118 56.03 -12.01 -18.78
C GLU A 118 57.41 -11.70 -18.17
N PRO A 119 58.16 -12.71 -17.75
CA PRO A 119 59.59 -12.55 -17.55
C PRO A 119 60.26 -12.47 -18.90
N ALA A 120 60.95 -11.43 -19.09
CA ALA A 120 61.87 -11.29 -20.22
C ALA A 120 63.01 -12.34 -20.12
#